data_e7c4150ef951d2077f21fbb79a05d876
#
_entry.id   e7c4150ef951d2077f21fbb79a05d876
#
_cell.length_a   1.000
_cell.length_b   1.000
_cell.length_c   1.000
_cell.angle_alpha   90.00
_cell.angle_beta   90.00
_cell.angle_gamma   90.00
#
_symmetry.space_group_name_H-M   'P 1'
#
loop_
_entity.id
_entity.type
_entity.pdbx_description
1 polymer ?
#
loop_
_entity_poly.entity_id
_entity_poly.type
_entity_poly.pdbx_seq_one_letter_code
_entity_poly.pdbx_strand_id
1 'polypeptide(L)'
;DINMNLGGLSSDITAISKDGKRDEFTPLMIVRAKALHSKLPDLCRLINEVVQKADYSDDRRLTELVQESKAIWDNEAFRRGNSIVSQRVMAQVSAVGKFRDNGNFGYYQKISELASNPAALPLLPEKLADVARKIFRANNVDIMFVGEEGELEAFENLMKPLIETWDTTEFSNDVLQITRLSGNDGIVTAGKVQYVAQGGNFVDHGFKHVGPMSVLETILRYEYLWIRIRVQGGAYGAFANFYDDGNMIFCSYRDPNLVETLNVYKELPQYLREFTLTDREMRKYIIGTMSSLDLPMTPALRGPRAMGMYFSGAKLEDKVEFRKQVIACKPEDIVALADVVEPVLKDNHICTMGNEQKIKDAGKVFDNIISLGYSVYIMYSGIFCVSLRDMPLVLYCRRAS
;
A
#
# COMPACT_ATOMS: atom_id res chain seq x y z
N ASP A 1 -20.28 9.07 -21.13
CA ASP A 1 -20.07 7.78 -21.83
C ASP A 1 -19.63 6.65 -20.89
N ILE A 2 -18.68 6.87 -19.98
CA ILE A 2 -18.13 5.82 -19.10
C ILE A 2 -19.26 5.12 -18.32
N ASN A 3 -20.09 5.86 -17.59
CA ASN A 3 -21.16 5.29 -16.76
C ASN A 3 -22.29 4.62 -17.55
N MET A 4 -22.39 4.87 -18.86
CA MET A 4 -23.39 4.26 -19.74
C MET A 4 -22.91 2.94 -20.35
N ASN A 5 -21.62 2.80 -20.56
CA ASN A 5 -21.06 1.68 -21.32
C ASN A 5 -20.18 0.76 -20.48
N LEU A 6 -19.63 1.26 -19.36
CA LEU A 6 -18.72 0.50 -18.52
C LEU A 6 -19.31 0.27 -17.13
N GLY A 7 -18.99 -0.86 -16.55
CA GLY A 7 -19.25 -1.13 -15.13
C GLY A 7 -18.26 -0.46 -14.18
N GLY A 8 -17.35 0.35 -14.70
CA GLY A 8 -16.37 1.16 -13.98
C GLY A 8 -15.09 1.34 -14.77
N LEU A 9 -14.48 2.50 -14.57
CA LEU A 9 -13.12 2.86 -14.99
C LEU A 9 -12.44 3.56 -13.81
N SER A 10 -11.25 3.14 -13.46
CA SER A 10 -10.48 3.74 -12.36
C SER A 10 -8.99 3.66 -12.65
N SER A 11 -8.23 4.53 -12.04
CA SER A 11 -6.76 4.52 -12.09
C SER A 11 -6.16 4.48 -10.69
N ASP A 12 -4.97 3.91 -10.58
CA ASP A 12 -4.24 3.79 -9.32
C ASP A 12 -2.74 3.75 -9.58
N ILE A 13 -1.96 4.28 -8.64
CA ILE A 13 -0.50 4.19 -8.64
C ILE A 13 -0.08 3.28 -7.50
N THR A 14 0.69 2.25 -7.81
CA THR A 14 1.17 1.28 -6.83
C THR A 14 2.60 0.86 -7.13
N ALA A 15 3.16 0.05 -6.24
CA ALA A 15 4.45 -0.60 -6.44
C ALA A 15 4.35 -2.05 -6.00
N ILE A 16 4.95 -2.94 -6.76
CA ILE A 16 5.05 -4.36 -6.43
C ILE A 16 6.52 -4.68 -6.14
N SER A 17 6.80 -5.09 -4.91
CA SER A 17 8.13 -5.51 -4.49
C SER A 17 8.57 -6.75 -5.26
N LYS A 18 9.83 -6.84 -5.61
CA LYS A 18 10.42 -8.11 -6.03
C LYS A 18 10.42 -9.07 -4.85
N ASP A 19 10.18 -10.36 -5.11
CA ASP A 19 10.06 -11.38 -4.08
C ASP A 19 11.29 -11.39 -3.14
N GLY A 20 11.05 -11.25 -1.85
CA GLY A 20 12.08 -11.18 -0.82
C GLY A 20 12.96 -9.92 -0.82
N LYS A 21 12.62 -8.86 -1.60
CA LYS A 21 13.46 -7.66 -1.73
C LYS A 21 12.69 -6.39 -1.36
N ARG A 22 13.22 -5.64 -0.41
CA ARG A 22 12.59 -4.43 0.13
C ARG A 22 12.80 -3.16 -0.70
N ASP A 23 13.90 -3.09 -1.43
CA ASP A 23 14.30 -1.87 -2.16
C ASP A 23 14.22 -2.04 -3.68
N GLU A 24 13.98 -3.28 -4.15
CA GLU A 24 13.72 -3.57 -5.55
C GLU A 24 12.20 -3.76 -5.76
N PHE A 25 11.62 -2.92 -6.59
CA PHE A 25 10.19 -2.97 -6.89
C PHE A 25 9.89 -2.46 -8.30
N THR A 26 8.74 -2.80 -8.83
CA THR A 26 8.21 -2.24 -10.06
C THR A 26 7.10 -1.24 -9.71
N PRO A 27 7.30 0.07 -9.98
CA PRO A 27 6.23 1.04 -9.86
C PRO A 27 5.24 0.85 -11.01
N LEU A 28 3.93 0.97 -10.76
CA LEU A 28 2.90 0.74 -11.75
C LEU A 28 1.86 1.86 -11.74
N MET A 29 1.52 2.38 -12.92
CA MET A 29 0.28 3.10 -13.16
C MET A 29 -0.74 2.09 -13.70
N ILE A 30 -1.80 1.86 -12.97
CA ILE A 30 -2.81 0.86 -13.34
C ILE A 30 -4.09 1.57 -13.75
N VAL A 31 -4.58 1.30 -14.95
CA VAL A 31 -5.92 1.68 -15.40
C VAL A 31 -6.77 0.43 -15.40
N ARG A 32 -7.85 0.43 -14.60
CA ARG A 32 -8.79 -0.69 -14.47
C ARG A 32 -10.10 -0.34 -15.11
N ALA A 33 -10.59 -1.23 -15.97
CA ALA A 33 -11.92 -1.10 -16.54
C ALA A 33 -12.66 -2.44 -16.52
N LYS A 34 -13.98 -2.40 -16.48
CA LYS A 34 -14.83 -3.58 -16.63
C LYS A 34 -16.06 -3.26 -17.49
N ALA A 35 -16.45 -4.20 -18.32
CA ALA A 35 -17.62 -4.07 -19.18
C ALA A 35 -18.33 -5.42 -19.38
N LEU A 36 -19.56 -5.38 -19.87
CA LEU A 36 -20.23 -6.54 -20.43
C LEU A 36 -19.55 -6.93 -21.77
N HIS A 37 -19.65 -8.19 -22.17
CA HIS A 37 -19.11 -8.66 -23.45
C HIS A 37 -19.54 -7.79 -24.65
N SER A 38 -20.83 -7.46 -24.74
CA SER A 38 -21.37 -6.60 -25.82
C SER A 38 -20.82 -5.17 -25.81
N LYS A 39 -20.14 -4.75 -24.75
CA LYS A 39 -19.54 -3.42 -24.56
C LYS A 39 -18.01 -3.41 -24.66
N LEU A 40 -17.43 -4.51 -25.12
CA LEU A 40 -15.98 -4.62 -25.28
C LEU A 40 -15.39 -3.56 -26.24
N PRO A 41 -16.04 -3.23 -27.39
CA PRO A 41 -15.59 -2.14 -28.25
C PRO A 41 -15.61 -0.77 -27.56
N ASP A 42 -16.65 -0.48 -26.77
CA ASP A 42 -16.73 0.76 -26.00
C ASP A 42 -15.67 0.82 -24.93
N LEU A 43 -15.35 -0.30 -24.27
CA LEU A 43 -14.30 -0.39 -23.27
C LEU A 43 -12.93 -0.01 -23.88
N CYS A 44 -12.55 -0.63 -24.98
CA CYS A 44 -11.27 -0.35 -25.65
C CYS A 44 -11.19 1.10 -26.12
N ARG A 45 -12.25 1.62 -26.74
CA ARG A 45 -12.35 3.02 -27.18
C ARG A 45 -12.18 4.00 -26.01
N LEU A 46 -12.92 3.79 -24.91
CA LEU A 46 -12.90 4.70 -23.76
C LEU A 46 -11.57 4.67 -23.00
N ILE A 47 -10.92 3.50 -22.87
CA ILE A 47 -9.57 3.41 -22.34
C ILE A 47 -8.60 4.23 -23.19
N ASN A 48 -8.65 4.05 -24.53
CA ASN A 48 -7.79 4.78 -25.44
C ASN A 48 -8.02 6.30 -25.36
N GLU A 49 -9.27 6.76 -25.26
CA GLU A 49 -9.59 8.18 -25.08
C GLU A 49 -9.01 8.75 -23.77
N VAL A 50 -9.18 8.05 -22.65
CA VAL A 50 -8.67 8.49 -21.34
C VAL A 50 -7.14 8.52 -21.33
N VAL A 51 -6.49 7.52 -21.94
CA VAL A 51 -5.03 7.38 -21.91
C VAL A 51 -4.36 8.33 -22.90
N GLN A 52 -4.93 8.50 -24.13
CA GLN A 52 -4.26 9.23 -25.22
C GLN A 52 -4.82 10.62 -25.51
N LYS A 53 -6.05 10.92 -25.06
CA LYS A 53 -6.74 12.15 -25.44
C LYS A 53 -7.17 13.00 -24.26
N ALA A 54 -6.68 12.72 -23.05
CA ALA A 54 -6.96 13.54 -21.88
C ALA A 54 -6.41 14.95 -22.08
N ASP A 55 -7.26 15.96 -21.91
CA ASP A 55 -6.89 17.37 -21.98
C ASP A 55 -6.54 17.90 -20.58
N TYR A 56 -5.30 18.30 -20.40
CA TYR A 56 -4.78 18.85 -19.15
C TYR A 56 -4.75 20.38 -19.14
N SER A 57 -5.22 21.06 -20.19
CA SER A 57 -5.10 22.52 -20.34
C SER A 57 -6.19 23.32 -19.63
N ASP A 58 -7.24 22.69 -19.11
CA ASP A 58 -8.33 23.34 -18.39
C ASP A 58 -7.90 23.68 -16.95
N ASP A 59 -7.28 24.84 -16.75
CA ASP A 59 -6.80 25.34 -15.45
C ASP A 59 -7.92 25.44 -14.42
N ARG A 60 -9.13 25.82 -14.85
CA ARG A 60 -10.28 25.92 -13.95
C ARG A 60 -10.65 24.55 -13.42
N ARG A 61 -10.78 23.58 -14.30
CA ARG A 61 -11.12 22.20 -13.93
C ARG A 61 -10.04 21.56 -13.06
N LEU A 62 -8.76 21.79 -13.36
CA LEU A 62 -7.66 21.31 -12.52
C LEU A 62 -7.70 21.92 -11.12
N THR A 63 -8.00 23.22 -11.01
CA THR A 63 -8.17 23.89 -9.71
C THR A 63 -9.32 23.26 -8.91
N GLU A 64 -10.47 23.04 -9.55
CA GLU A 64 -11.62 22.36 -8.93
C GLU A 64 -11.24 20.95 -8.45
N LEU A 65 -10.54 20.16 -9.27
CA LEU A 65 -10.09 18.80 -8.92
C LEU A 65 -9.10 18.77 -7.75
N VAL A 66 -8.20 19.74 -7.66
CA VAL A 66 -7.28 19.89 -6.52
C VAL A 66 -8.04 20.15 -5.24
N GLN A 67 -9.01 21.06 -5.25
CA GLN A 67 -9.85 21.39 -4.08
C GLN A 67 -10.73 20.21 -3.68
N GLU A 68 -11.36 19.53 -4.65
CA GLU A 68 -12.16 18.33 -4.44
C GLU A 68 -11.32 17.21 -3.83
N SER A 69 -10.14 16.93 -4.40
CA SER A 69 -9.22 15.91 -3.89
C SER A 69 -8.79 16.19 -2.45
N LYS A 70 -8.48 17.46 -2.13
CA LYS A 70 -8.16 17.85 -0.77
C LYS A 70 -9.34 17.60 0.17
N ALA A 71 -10.54 18.02 -0.20
CA ALA A 71 -11.73 17.84 0.62
C ALA A 71 -12.05 16.36 0.87
N ILE A 72 -11.87 15.50 -0.14
CA ILE A 72 -12.01 14.04 0.02
C ILE A 72 -10.98 13.51 1.03
N TRP A 73 -9.72 13.92 0.91
CA TRP A 73 -8.68 13.48 1.83
C TRP A 73 -8.87 14.02 3.26
N ASP A 74 -9.29 15.25 3.45
CA ASP A 74 -9.61 15.82 4.78
C ASP A 74 -10.68 14.97 5.49
N ASN A 75 -11.69 14.49 4.75
CA ASN A 75 -12.75 13.65 5.30
C ASN A 75 -12.29 12.19 5.56
N GLU A 76 -11.43 11.66 4.68
CA GLU A 76 -11.01 10.25 4.73
C GLU A 76 -9.77 10.01 5.59
N ALA A 77 -8.90 11.02 5.77
CA ALA A 77 -7.62 10.85 6.47
C ALA A 77 -7.79 10.24 7.86
N PHE A 78 -8.77 10.74 8.64
CA PHE A 78 -9.02 10.19 9.97
C PHE A 78 -9.58 8.76 9.94
N ARG A 79 -10.36 8.42 8.92
CA ARG A 79 -10.90 7.04 8.74
C ARG A 79 -9.81 6.06 8.34
N ARG A 80 -8.80 6.53 7.62
CA ARG A 80 -7.66 5.76 7.08
C ARG A 80 -6.40 5.87 7.93
N GLY A 81 -6.50 6.39 9.15
CA GLY A 81 -5.36 6.67 10.01
C GLY A 81 -4.41 5.48 10.22
N ASN A 82 -4.96 4.26 10.39
CA ASN A 82 -4.14 3.05 10.48
C ASN A 82 -3.32 2.78 9.20
N SER A 83 -3.88 3.02 8.02
CA SER A 83 -3.16 2.88 6.76
C SER A 83 -2.06 3.94 6.62
N ILE A 84 -2.35 5.18 7.02
CA ILE A 84 -1.38 6.28 6.99
C ILE A 84 -0.19 5.96 7.88
N VAL A 85 -0.42 5.66 9.17
CA VAL A 85 0.68 5.42 10.12
C VAL A 85 1.50 4.18 9.77
N SER A 86 0.84 3.10 9.33
CA SER A 86 1.54 1.89 8.89
C SER A 86 2.42 2.17 7.67
N GLN A 87 1.90 2.91 6.69
CA GLN A 87 2.65 3.25 5.48
C GLN A 87 3.83 4.17 5.79
N ARG A 88 3.66 5.14 6.74
CA ARG A 88 4.73 6.02 7.20
C ARG A 88 5.87 5.24 7.87
N VAL A 89 5.56 4.24 8.70
CA VAL A 89 6.58 3.35 9.29
C VAL A 89 7.30 2.56 8.19
N MET A 90 6.57 1.97 7.25
CA MET A 90 7.20 1.24 6.14
C MET A 90 8.05 2.14 5.24
N ALA A 91 7.71 3.43 5.14
CA ALA A 91 8.50 4.42 4.39
C ALA A 91 9.86 4.77 5.04
N GLN A 92 10.05 4.46 6.33
CA GLN A 92 11.34 4.62 7.01
C GLN A 92 12.28 3.45 6.70
N VAL A 93 11.74 2.27 6.40
CA VAL A 93 12.53 1.03 6.35
C VAL A 93 12.68 0.42 4.95
N SER A 94 11.89 0.86 3.96
CA SER A 94 11.98 0.34 2.61
C SER A 94 11.69 1.40 1.53
N ALA A 95 12.36 1.26 0.37
CA ALA A 95 12.11 2.14 -0.76
C ALA A 95 10.70 1.98 -1.32
N VAL A 96 10.18 0.74 -1.39
CA VAL A 96 8.79 0.48 -1.79
C VAL A 96 7.79 1.09 -0.82
N GLY A 97 8.09 1.04 0.50
CA GLY A 97 7.29 1.70 1.53
C GLY A 97 7.22 3.21 1.30
N LYS A 98 8.35 3.83 1.01
CA LYS A 98 8.38 5.27 0.71
C LYS A 98 7.67 5.63 -0.59
N PHE A 99 7.80 4.80 -1.64
CA PHE A 99 7.05 5.03 -2.87
C PHE A 99 5.53 5.01 -2.62
N ARG A 100 5.05 4.01 -1.88
CA ARG A 100 3.63 3.90 -1.51
C ARG A 100 3.17 5.05 -0.62
N ASP A 101 4.00 5.53 0.32
CA ASP A 101 3.71 6.70 1.15
C ASP A 101 3.55 7.98 0.32
N ASN A 102 4.35 8.14 -0.75
CA ASN A 102 4.19 9.26 -1.68
C ASN A 102 2.80 9.28 -2.35
N GLY A 103 2.22 8.11 -2.65
CA GLY A 103 0.85 7.98 -3.16
C GLY A 103 -0.25 8.03 -2.08
N ASN A 104 0.11 8.07 -0.81
CA ASN A 104 -0.81 8.11 0.33
C ASN A 104 -0.70 9.46 1.06
N PHE A 105 0.00 9.51 2.18
CA PHE A 105 0.13 10.74 2.96
C PHE A 105 0.95 11.81 2.25
N GLY A 106 1.98 11.44 1.50
CA GLY A 106 2.73 12.36 0.64
C GLY A 106 1.87 13.03 -0.43
N TYR A 107 0.93 12.27 -1.03
CA TYR A 107 -0.06 12.84 -1.96
C TYR A 107 -0.96 13.87 -1.25
N TYR A 108 -1.47 13.55 -0.06
CA TYR A 108 -2.28 14.47 0.73
C TYR A 108 -1.53 15.78 1.05
N GLN A 109 -0.26 15.67 1.47
CA GLN A 109 0.58 16.84 1.71
C GLN A 109 0.74 17.70 0.45
N LYS A 110 0.97 17.06 -0.71
CA LYS A 110 1.14 17.78 -1.98
C LYS A 110 -0.16 18.45 -2.47
N ILE A 111 -1.29 17.76 -2.37
CA ILE A 111 -2.60 18.33 -2.71
C ILE A 111 -2.95 19.49 -1.77
N SER A 112 -2.63 19.38 -0.49
CA SER A 112 -2.85 20.46 0.49
C SER A 112 -1.99 21.69 0.20
N GLU A 113 -0.73 21.49 -0.20
CA GLU A 113 0.16 22.56 -0.66
C GLU A 113 -0.41 23.27 -1.90
N LEU A 114 -0.80 22.51 -2.93
CA LEU A 114 -1.38 23.06 -4.17
C LEU A 114 -2.69 23.80 -3.91
N ALA A 115 -3.56 23.26 -3.06
CA ALA A 115 -4.83 23.90 -2.70
C ALA A 115 -4.64 25.20 -1.94
N SER A 116 -3.55 25.32 -1.16
CA SER A 116 -3.22 26.51 -0.36
C SER A 116 -2.39 27.54 -1.12
N ASN A 117 -1.76 27.15 -2.22
CA ASN A 117 -0.90 28.02 -3.04
C ASN A 117 -1.36 28.05 -4.52
N PRO A 118 -2.38 28.85 -4.86
CA PRO A 118 -2.88 28.94 -6.23
C PRO A 118 -1.81 29.35 -7.27
N ALA A 119 -0.73 30.01 -6.86
CA ALA A 119 0.36 30.39 -7.76
C ALA A 119 1.16 29.18 -8.30
N ALA A 120 1.06 28.03 -7.68
CA ALA A 120 1.71 26.79 -8.16
C ALA A 120 0.86 26.02 -9.19
N LEU A 121 -0.44 26.32 -9.31
CA LEU A 121 -1.38 25.62 -10.20
C LEU A 121 -1.08 25.81 -11.71
N PRO A 122 -0.67 26.97 -12.23
CA PRO A 122 -0.39 27.15 -13.65
C PRO A 122 0.70 26.22 -14.22
N LEU A 123 1.54 25.65 -13.37
CA LEU A 123 2.57 24.67 -13.79
C LEU A 123 2.04 23.22 -13.85
N LEU A 124 0.84 22.98 -13.35
CA LEU A 124 0.28 21.64 -13.22
C LEU A 124 -0.09 21.02 -14.58
N PRO A 125 -0.72 21.73 -15.53
CA PRO A 125 -1.06 21.22 -16.86
C PRO A 125 0.15 20.65 -17.59
N GLU A 126 1.23 21.41 -17.69
CA GLU A 126 2.46 21.01 -18.36
C GLU A 126 3.10 19.78 -17.72
N LYS A 127 3.15 19.73 -16.37
CA LYS A 127 3.69 18.60 -15.64
C LYS A 127 2.85 17.32 -15.85
N LEU A 128 1.52 17.43 -15.84
CA LEU A 128 0.64 16.29 -16.08
C LEU A 128 0.77 15.78 -17.51
N ALA A 129 0.82 16.67 -18.49
CA ALA A 129 1.03 16.31 -19.90
C ALA A 129 2.42 15.64 -20.12
N ASP A 130 3.47 16.14 -19.47
CA ASP A 130 4.81 15.53 -19.54
C ASP A 130 4.82 14.12 -18.94
N VAL A 131 4.20 13.94 -17.78
CA VAL A 131 4.06 12.63 -17.14
C VAL A 131 3.24 11.67 -18.01
N ALA A 132 2.11 12.12 -18.56
CA ALA A 132 1.26 11.31 -19.42
C ALA A 132 2.03 10.82 -20.66
N ARG A 133 2.79 11.70 -21.33
CA ARG A 133 3.64 11.33 -22.48
C ARG A 133 4.69 10.26 -22.14
N LYS A 134 5.24 10.30 -20.92
CA LYS A 134 6.25 9.35 -20.47
C LYS A 134 5.67 7.99 -20.11
N ILE A 135 4.47 7.96 -19.56
CA ILE A 135 3.82 6.72 -19.09
C ILE A 135 3.04 6.04 -20.23
N PHE A 136 2.22 6.79 -20.97
CA PHE A 136 1.26 6.25 -21.92
C PHE A 136 1.86 6.03 -23.31
N ARG A 137 2.69 5.00 -23.44
CA ARG A 137 3.43 4.64 -24.68
C ARG A 137 3.18 3.18 -25.04
N ALA A 138 3.25 2.86 -26.33
CA ALA A 138 3.07 1.50 -26.82
C ALA A 138 4.12 0.51 -26.29
N ASN A 139 5.35 0.98 -26.09
CA ASN A 139 6.46 0.17 -25.56
C ASN A 139 6.57 0.18 -24.03
N ASN A 140 5.59 0.75 -23.32
CA ASN A 140 5.55 0.84 -21.86
C ASN A 140 4.19 0.40 -21.29
N VAL A 141 3.50 -0.54 -21.96
CA VAL A 141 2.18 -1.03 -21.52
C VAL A 141 2.17 -2.53 -21.42
N ASP A 142 1.73 -3.01 -20.26
CA ASP A 142 1.33 -4.39 -20.02
C ASP A 142 -0.18 -4.48 -19.92
N ILE A 143 -0.79 -5.49 -20.54
CA ILE A 143 -2.22 -5.69 -20.52
C ILE A 143 -2.55 -6.96 -19.78
N MET A 144 -3.44 -6.83 -18.82
CA MET A 144 -4.03 -7.97 -18.13
C MET A 144 -5.54 -8.03 -18.44
N PHE A 145 -5.94 -9.11 -19.10
CA PHE A 145 -7.33 -9.37 -19.42
C PHE A 145 -7.89 -10.51 -18.55
N VAL A 146 -9.11 -10.36 -18.07
CA VAL A 146 -9.86 -11.38 -17.35
C VAL A 146 -11.25 -11.48 -17.97
N GLY A 147 -11.48 -12.57 -18.67
CA GLY A 147 -12.72 -12.86 -19.40
C GLY A 147 -12.91 -14.37 -19.57
N GLU A 148 -13.85 -14.75 -20.43
CA GLU A 148 -14.05 -16.12 -20.85
C GLU A 148 -13.08 -16.52 -21.97
N GLU A 149 -12.90 -17.83 -22.16
CA GLU A 149 -12.15 -18.36 -23.29
C GLU A 149 -12.79 -17.90 -24.62
N GLY A 150 -12.00 -17.38 -25.55
CA GLY A 150 -12.48 -16.79 -26.81
C GLY A 150 -12.75 -15.28 -26.75
N GLU A 151 -12.93 -14.67 -25.57
CA GLU A 151 -13.06 -13.21 -25.47
C GLU A 151 -11.71 -12.50 -25.59
N LEU A 152 -10.60 -13.19 -25.28
CA LEU A 152 -9.26 -12.63 -25.36
C LEU A 152 -8.91 -12.21 -26.80
N GLU A 153 -9.15 -13.08 -27.78
CA GLU A 153 -8.90 -12.78 -29.19
C GLU A 153 -9.72 -11.57 -29.67
N ALA A 154 -11.00 -11.50 -29.29
CA ALA A 154 -11.85 -10.36 -29.62
C ALA A 154 -11.32 -9.06 -29.00
N PHE A 155 -10.85 -9.13 -27.76
CA PHE A 155 -10.23 -7.98 -27.08
C PHE A 155 -8.91 -7.57 -27.72
N GLU A 156 -8.03 -8.51 -28.04
CA GLU A 156 -6.75 -8.24 -28.70
C GLU A 156 -6.96 -7.57 -30.07
N ASN A 157 -7.91 -8.08 -30.88
CA ASN A 157 -8.24 -7.51 -32.18
C ASN A 157 -8.79 -6.07 -32.10
N LEU A 158 -9.40 -5.69 -30.99
CA LEU A 158 -9.88 -4.32 -30.73
C LEU A 158 -8.78 -3.42 -30.17
N MET A 159 -7.97 -3.92 -29.24
CA MET A 159 -7.03 -3.11 -28.49
C MET A 159 -5.70 -2.90 -29.20
N LYS A 160 -5.19 -3.94 -29.86
CA LYS A 160 -3.89 -3.89 -30.56
C LYS A 160 -3.79 -2.76 -31.58
N PRO A 161 -4.76 -2.55 -32.50
CA PRO A 161 -4.70 -1.44 -33.46
C PRO A 161 -4.69 -0.05 -32.79
N LEU A 162 -5.31 0.08 -31.60
CA LEU A 162 -5.29 1.33 -30.85
C LEU A 162 -3.89 1.59 -30.27
N ILE A 163 -3.29 0.58 -29.66
CA ILE A 163 -1.94 0.69 -29.06
C ILE A 163 -0.88 0.97 -30.13
N GLU A 164 -1.02 0.41 -31.32
CA GLU A 164 -0.11 0.68 -32.47
C GLU A 164 -0.09 2.15 -32.88
N THR A 165 -1.10 2.95 -32.50
CA THR A 165 -1.12 4.40 -32.73
C THR A 165 -0.44 5.22 -31.63
N TRP A 166 -0.06 4.58 -30.51
CA TRP A 166 0.54 5.29 -29.37
C TRP A 166 2.00 5.64 -29.65
N ASP A 167 2.51 6.63 -28.93
CA ASP A 167 3.91 7.03 -29.00
C ASP A 167 4.83 5.86 -28.62
N THR A 168 5.93 5.71 -29.35
CA THR A 168 6.97 4.69 -29.14
C THR A 168 8.31 5.29 -28.73
N THR A 169 8.37 6.59 -28.44
CA THR A 169 9.60 7.27 -28.02
C THR A 169 10.22 6.55 -26.83
N GLU A 170 11.49 6.19 -26.94
CA GLU A 170 12.24 5.63 -25.83
C GLU A 170 12.75 6.76 -24.92
N PHE A 171 12.63 6.56 -23.62
CA PHE A 171 13.25 7.41 -22.62
C PHE A 171 14.34 6.61 -21.90
N SER A 172 15.40 7.30 -21.46
CA SER A 172 16.45 6.66 -20.66
C SER A 172 15.87 6.09 -19.36
N ASN A 173 16.22 4.86 -19.06
CA ASN A 173 15.87 4.22 -17.79
C ASN A 173 16.76 4.81 -16.68
N ASP A 174 16.32 5.89 -16.07
CA ASP A 174 16.95 6.40 -14.85
C ASP A 174 16.47 5.55 -13.67
N VAL A 175 17.39 4.97 -12.93
CA VAL A 175 17.05 4.22 -11.72
C VAL A 175 16.35 5.15 -10.73
N LEU A 176 15.12 4.81 -10.36
CA LEU A 176 14.34 5.55 -9.39
C LEU A 176 15.05 5.52 -8.02
N GLN A 177 15.68 6.64 -7.66
CA GLN A 177 16.28 6.79 -6.34
C GLN A 177 15.24 7.33 -5.36
N ILE A 178 14.92 6.53 -4.34
CA ILE A 178 13.98 6.90 -3.29
C ILE A 178 14.73 7.04 -1.98
N THR A 179 14.73 8.26 -1.44
CA THR A 179 15.22 8.52 -0.08
C THR A 179 14.14 8.15 0.91
N ARG A 180 14.41 7.21 1.81
CA ARG A 180 13.50 6.80 2.88
C ARG A 180 13.23 7.95 3.83
N LEU A 181 12.13 7.86 4.57
CA LEU A 181 11.86 8.81 5.65
C LEU A 181 12.84 8.61 6.80
N SER A 182 13.12 9.68 7.51
CA SER A 182 13.93 9.64 8.74
C SER A 182 13.14 10.20 9.91
N GLY A 183 13.30 9.55 11.05
CA GLY A 183 12.66 9.94 12.30
C GLY A 183 11.20 9.51 12.44
N ASN A 184 10.75 9.48 13.67
CA ASN A 184 9.40 9.10 14.06
C ASN A 184 8.44 10.26 13.91
N ASP A 185 7.25 10.00 13.36
CA ASP A 185 6.25 11.03 13.09
C ASP A 185 5.07 10.97 14.07
N GLY A 186 4.75 12.10 14.68
CA GLY A 186 3.49 12.35 15.38
C GLY A 186 2.57 13.22 14.51
N ILE A 187 1.52 12.63 13.92
CA ILE A 187 0.54 13.35 13.10
C ILE A 187 -0.62 13.80 13.98
N VAL A 188 -0.70 15.08 14.21
CA VAL A 188 -1.69 15.69 15.10
C VAL A 188 -3.03 15.89 14.40
N THR A 189 -4.10 15.47 15.08
CA THR A 189 -5.48 15.67 14.64
C THR A 189 -6.36 16.18 15.77
N ALA A 190 -7.54 16.70 15.45
CA ALA A 190 -8.57 17.06 16.43
C ALA A 190 -9.27 15.83 17.05
N GLY A 191 -8.93 14.61 16.63
CA GLY A 191 -9.53 13.36 17.14
C GLY A 191 -9.17 13.08 18.58
N LYS A 192 -10.02 12.27 19.26
CA LYS A 192 -9.79 11.82 20.62
C LYS A 192 -9.06 10.47 20.71
N VAL A 193 -9.01 9.75 19.61
CA VAL A 193 -8.39 8.41 19.50
C VAL A 193 -7.12 8.48 18.67
N GLN A 194 -6.28 7.47 18.86
CA GLN A 194 -5.00 7.33 18.20
C GLN A 194 -5.03 6.18 17.18
N TYR A 195 -4.10 6.24 16.25
CA TYR A 195 -3.63 5.14 15.42
C TYR A 195 -2.14 5.02 15.70
N VAL A 196 -1.72 3.93 16.32
CA VAL A 196 -0.34 3.76 16.79
C VAL A 196 0.31 2.65 15.99
N ALA A 197 1.34 2.95 15.22
CA ALA A 197 2.08 1.96 14.46
C ALA A 197 3.55 1.93 14.88
N GLN A 198 4.10 0.71 14.96
CA GLN A 198 5.51 0.43 15.13
C GLN A 198 5.89 -0.76 14.26
N GLY A 199 7.08 -0.75 13.67
CA GLY A 199 7.54 -1.85 12.83
C GLY A 199 8.97 -1.65 12.35
N GLY A 200 9.33 -2.38 11.32
CA GLY A 200 10.67 -2.34 10.72
C GLY A 200 10.80 -3.36 9.60
N ASN A 201 12.03 -3.78 9.30
CA ASN A 201 12.28 -4.78 8.28
C ASN A 201 13.19 -5.89 8.82
N PHE A 202 12.68 -7.11 8.90
CA PHE A 202 13.42 -8.25 9.46
C PHE A 202 14.54 -8.77 8.55
N VAL A 203 14.56 -8.40 7.27
CA VAL A 203 15.68 -8.75 6.37
C VAL A 203 16.95 -8.02 6.78
N ASP A 204 16.87 -6.84 7.39
CA ASP A 204 18.03 -6.12 7.93
C ASP A 204 18.73 -6.89 9.05
N HIS A 205 18.01 -7.76 9.72
CA HIS A 205 18.51 -8.64 10.78
C HIS A 205 18.83 -10.06 10.29
N GLY A 206 18.84 -10.28 8.96
CA GLY A 206 19.21 -11.57 8.35
C GLY A 206 18.09 -12.59 8.27
N PHE A 207 16.85 -12.22 8.58
CA PHE A 207 15.71 -13.12 8.53
C PHE A 207 14.99 -13.08 7.18
N LYS A 208 14.22 -14.13 6.89
CA LYS A 208 13.37 -14.27 5.70
C LYS A 208 11.92 -14.46 6.09
N HIS A 209 11.01 -14.15 5.19
CA HIS A 209 9.60 -14.43 5.35
C HIS A 209 9.35 -15.95 5.33
N VAL A 210 8.73 -16.48 6.39
CA VAL A 210 8.47 -17.91 6.57
C VAL A 210 7.03 -18.17 7.04
N GLY A 211 6.51 -19.37 6.76
CA GLY A 211 5.14 -19.77 7.08
C GLY A 211 4.71 -19.54 8.54
N PRO A 212 5.54 -19.84 9.55
CA PRO A 212 5.22 -19.55 10.97
C PRO A 212 4.86 -18.08 11.25
N MET A 213 5.36 -17.10 10.48
CA MET A 213 4.99 -15.69 10.64
C MET A 213 3.50 -15.46 10.37
N SER A 214 2.91 -16.11 9.35
CA SER A 214 1.46 -16.01 9.10
C SER A 214 0.62 -16.68 10.18
N VAL A 215 1.15 -17.75 10.81
CA VAL A 215 0.50 -18.37 11.97
C VAL A 215 0.55 -17.43 13.17
N LEU A 216 1.69 -16.77 13.38
CA LEU A 216 1.85 -15.73 14.42
C LEU A 216 0.88 -14.56 14.21
N GLU A 217 0.69 -14.07 12.99
CA GLU A 217 -0.32 -13.04 12.70
C GLU A 217 -1.72 -13.46 13.19
N THR A 218 -2.09 -14.70 12.95
CA THR A 218 -3.38 -15.26 13.38
C THR A 218 -3.45 -15.33 14.90
N ILE A 219 -2.39 -15.82 15.59
CA ILE A 219 -2.31 -15.87 17.05
C ILE A 219 -2.42 -14.45 17.64
N LEU A 220 -1.61 -13.51 17.18
CA LEU A 220 -1.60 -12.14 17.68
C LEU A 220 -2.95 -11.44 17.54
N ARG A 221 -3.65 -11.70 16.42
CA ARG A 221 -4.97 -11.13 16.14
C ARG A 221 -6.03 -11.56 17.13
N TYR A 222 -5.98 -12.79 17.65
CA TYR A 222 -7.04 -13.35 18.52
C TYR A 222 -6.63 -13.44 19.99
N GLU A 223 -5.34 -13.43 20.29
CA GLU A 223 -4.82 -13.57 21.65
C GLU A 223 -4.18 -12.27 22.12
N TYR A 224 -2.90 -12.07 21.87
CA TYR A 224 -2.11 -11.03 22.49
C TYR A 224 -2.60 -9.59 22.22
N LEU A 225 -2.66 -9.20 20.94
CA LEU A 225 -3.07 -7.83 20.60
C LEU A 225 -4.55 -7.60 20.88
N TRP A 226 -5.38 -8.60 20.64
CA TRP A 226 -6.80 -8.51 20.96
C TRP A 226 -7.05 -8.31 22.46
N ILE A 227 -6.40 -9.08 23.30
CA ILE A 227 -6.59 -9.01 24.75
C ILE A 227 -5.99 -7.72 25.29
N ARG A 228 -4.73 -7.41 24.98
CA ARG A 228 -3.99 -6.32 25.58
C ARG A 228 -4.43 -4.94 25.07
N ILE A 229 -4.64 -4.80 23.76
CA ILE A 229 -4.92 -3.51 23.11
C ILE A 229 -6.42 -3.26 23.01
N ARG A 230 -7.21 -4.27 22.58
CA ARG A 230 -8.63 -4.08 22.40
C ARG A 230 -9.42 -4.28 23.69
N VAL A 231 -9.33 -5.44 24.32
CA VAL A 231 -10.18 -5.78 25.49
C VAL A 231 -9.78 -4.97 26.71
N GLN A 232 -8.49 -4.95 27.05
CA GLN A 232 -7.97 -4.23 28.21
C GLN A 232 -7.72 -2.75 27.90
N GLY A 233 -7.17 -2.44 26.72
CA GLY A 233 -6.81 -1.08 26.32
C GLY A 233 -7.97 -0.26 25.75
N GLY A 234 -9.07 -0.88 25.32
CA GLY A 234 -10.25 -0.19 24.80
C GLY A 234 -10.14 0.27 23.33
N ALA A 235 -9.13 -0.14 22.59
CA ALA A 235 -9.02 0.13 21.16
C ALA A 235 -10.11 -0.59 20.36
N TYR A 236 -10.47 -0.05 19.18
CA TYR A 236 -11.42 -0.72 18.30
C TYR A 236 -10.83 -1.97 17.65
N GLY A 237 -9.53 -1.98 17.36
CA GLY A 237 -8.81 -3.12 16.82
C GLY A 237 -7.29 -2.97 16.92
N ALA A 238 -6.59 -4.07 16.74
CA ALA A 238 -5.14 -4.12 16.59
C ALA A 238 -4.76 -5.28 15.65
N PHE A 239 -3.67 -5.13 14.93
CA PHE A 239 -3.19 -6.13 13.97
C PHE A 239 -1.67 -6.09 13.85
N ALA A 240 -1.13 -7.20 13.38
CA ALA A 240 0.24 -7.37 12.95
C ALA A 240 0.25 -7.93 11.53
N ASN A 241 1.22 -7.53 10.72
CA ASN A 241 1.45 -8.08 9.40
C ASN A 241 2.94 -8.28 9.17
N PHE A 242 3.28 -9.40 8.53
CA PHE A 242 4.61 -9.73 8.07
C PHE A 242 4.56 -9.90 6.54
N TYR A 243 5.31 -9.11 5.82
CA TYR A 243 5.29 -9.07 4.36
C TYR A 243 6.47 -9.84 3.77
N ASP A 244 6.32 -10.32 2.53
CA ASP A 244 7.33 -11.05 1.79
C ASP A 244 8.57 -10.21 1.44
N ASP A 245 8.44 -8.88 1.41
CA ASP A 245 9.54 -7.92 1.26
C ASP A 245 10.32 -7.63 2.57
N GLY A 246 9.99 -8.34 3.64
CA GLY A 246 10.64 -8.21 4.95
C GLY A 246 10.03 -7.17 5.87
N ASN A 247 9.09 -6.36 5.40
CA ASN A 247 8.42 -5.39 6.26
C ASN A 247 7.56 -6.09 7.32
N MET A 248 7.65 -5.61 8.56
CA MET A 248 6.83 -6.03 9.68
C MET A 248 6.18 -4.80 10.31
N ILE A 249 4.89 -4.86 10.60
CA ILE A 249 4.13 -3.76 11.16
C ILE A 249 3.16 -4.23 12.21
N PHE A 250 3.14 -3.54 13.35
CA PHE A 250 2.09 -3.59 14.36
C PHE A 250 1.31 -2.29 14.33
N CYS A 251 0.00 -2.35 14.41
CA CYS A 251 -0.83 -1.15 14.37
C CYS A 251 -2.08 -1.31 15.20
N SER A 252 -2.46 -0.26 15.96
CA SER A 252 -3.76 -0.14 16.60
C SER A 252 -4.69 0.76 15.79
N TYR A 253 -5.99 0.55 15.97
CA TYR A 253 -7.04 1.27 15.27
C TYR A 253 -8.04 1.88 16.25
N ARG A 254 -8.20 3.21 16.18
CA ARG A 254 -9.04 4.00 17.08
C ARG A 254 -8.78 3.66 18.56
N ASP A 255 -7.54 3.82 18.93
CA ASP A 255 -6.99 3.48 20.23
C ASP A 255 -7.09 4.68 21.19
N PRO A 256 -7.66 4.53 22.40
CA PRO A 256 -7.61 5.59 23.39
C PRO A 256 -6.20 5.81 23.96
N ASN A 257 -5.27 4.85 23.77
CA ASN A 257 -3.93 4.86 24.34
C ASN A 257 -2.87 5.13 23.26
N LEU A 258 -1.67 5.55 23.68
CA LEU A 258 -0.50 5.72 22.84
C LEU A 258 0.71 5.00 23.45
N VAL A 259 1.22 5.51 24.56
CA VAL A 259 2.43 4.99 25.21
C VAL A 259 2.20 3.57 25.73
N GLU A 260 1.03 3.31 26.30
CA GLU A 260 0.64 1.99 26.78
C GLU A 260 0.61 0.97 25.64
N THR A 261 0.12 1.37 24.45
CA THR A 261 0.10 0.51 23.27
C THR A 261 1.51 0.22 22.74
N LEU A 262 2.38 1.22 22.71
CA LEU A 262 3.80 1.02 22.37
C LEU A 262 4.49 0.06 23.38
N ASN A 263 4.14 0.14 24.67
CA ASN A 263 4.65 -0.80 25.67
C ASN A 263 4.16 -2.23 25.40
N VAL A 264 2.90 -2.41 24.98
CA VAL A 264 2.39 -3.73 24.57
C VAL A 264 3.21 -4.30 23.42
N TYR A 265 3.55 -3.49 22.40
CA TYR A 265 4.41 -3.96 21.32
C TYR A 265 5.81 -4.35 21.83
N LYS A 266 6.40 -3.54 22.70
CA LYS A 266 7.71 -3.79 23.28
C LYS A 266 7.77 -5.07 24.13
N GLU A 267 6.69 -5.44 24.79
CA GLU A 267 6.58 -6.64 25.61
C GLU A 267 6.36 -7.93 24.79
N LEU A 268 6.02 -7.82 23.50
CA LEU A 268 5.70 -8.96 22.64
C LEU A 268 6.82 -10.01 22.56
N PRO A 269 8.11 -9.69 22.44
CA PRO A 269 9.16 -10.70 22.40
C PRO A 269 9.21 -11.57 23.66
N GLN A 270 8.97 -10.98 24.84
CA GLN A 270 8.89 -11.74 26.08
C GLN A 270 7.67 -12.67 26.10
N TYR A 271 6.51 -12.17 25.68
CA TYR A 271 5.32 -13.02 25.51
C TYR A 271 5.58 -14.22 24.61
N LEU A 272 6.28 -14.02 23.48
CA LEU A 272 6.62 -15.11 22.55
C LEU A 272 7.54 -16.15 23.19
N ARG A 273 8.53 -15.75 23.99
CA ARG A 273 9.42 -16.66 24.70
C ARG A 273 8.71 -17.50 25.76
N GLU A 274 7.67 -16.97 26.35
CA GLU A 274 6.83 -17.64 27.35
C GLU A 274 5.63 -18.36 26.72
N PHE A 275 5.52 -18.30 25.39
CA PHE A 275 4.37 -18.82 24.66
C PHE A 275 4.27 -20.33 24.72
N THR A 276 3.12 -20.81 25.14
CA THR A 276 2.83 -22.25 25.22
C THR A 276 1.44 -22.52 24.67
N LEU A 277 1.32 -23.52 23.81
CA LEU A 277 0.04 -24.02 23.30
C LEU A 277 0.04 -25.54 23.29
N THR A 278 -1.14 -26.10 23.45
CA THR A 278 -1.37 -27.51 23.17
C THR A 278 -1.41 -27.75 21.65
N ASP A 279 -1.15 -28.96 21.21
CA ASP A 279 -1.28 -29.38 19.79
C ASP A 279 -2.68 -29.09 19.21
N ARG A 280 -3.71 -29.14 20.04
CA ARG A 280 -5.09 -28.85 19.63
C ARG A 280 -5.27 -27.35 19.32
N GLU A 281 -4.74 -26.49 20.15
CA GLU A 281 -4.79 -25.04 19.97
C GLU A 281 -3.96 -24.62 18.77
N MET A 282 -2.75 -25.18 18.63
CA MET A 282 -1.89 -24.90 17.48
C MET A 282 -2.57 -25.28 16.16
N ARG A 283 -3.23 -26.45 16.09
CA ARG A 283 -4.02 -26.85 14.91
C ARG A 283 -5.12 -25.87 14.58
N LYS A 284 -5.79 -25.29 15.56
CA LYS A 284 -6.83 -24.24 15.36
C LYS A 284 -6.26 -23.03 14.63
N TYR A 285 -5.08 -22.53 15.05
CA TYR A 285 -4.45 -21.39 14.40
C TYR A 285 -3.92 -21.70 12.99
N ILE A 286 -3.34 -22.88 12.80
CA ILE A 286 -2.93 -23.38 11.47
C ILE A 286 -4.13 -23.41 10.52
N ILE A 287 -5.26 -23.99 10.93
CA ILE A 287 -6.49 -24.05 10.12
C ILE A 287 -6.98 -22.64 9.80
N GLY A 288 -7.02 -21.75 10.79
CA GLY A 288 -7.41 -20.35 10.59
C GLY A 288 -6.52 -19.61 9.58
N THR A 289 -5.21 -19.84 9.67
CA THR A 289 -4.23 -19.29 8.75
C THR A 289 -4.41 -19.83 7.34
N MET A 290 -4.54 -21.16 7.19
CA MET A 290 -4.77 -21.79 5.88
C MET A 290 -6.09 -21.32 5.25
N SER A 291 -7.15 -21.17 6.04
CA SER A 291 -8.42 -20.61 5.54
C SER A 291 -8.27 -19.19 4.98
N SER A 292 -7.39 -18.39 5.55
CA SER A 292 -7.07 -17.03 5.05
C SER A 292 -6.20 -17.06 3.78
N LEU A 293 -5.26 -18.01 3.68
CA LEU A 293 -4.38 -18.16 2.51
C LEU A 293 -5.12 -18.75 1.29
N ASP A 294 -6.09 -19.62 1.53
CA ASP A 294 -6.82 -20.37 0.50
C ASP A 294 -8.26 -19.87 0.30
N LEU A 295 -8.48 -18.57 0.50
CA LEU A 295 -9.77 -17.94 0.22
C LEU A 295 -10.22 -18.24 -1.22
N PRO A 296 -11.49 -18.68 -1.41
CA PRO A 296 -12.06 -18.82 -2.75
C PRO A 296 -11.98 -17.50 -3.51
N MET A 297 -11.35 -17.53 -4.68
CA MET A 297 -11.16 -16.34 -5.49
C MET A 297 -12.11 -16.31 -6.68
N THR A 298 -12.86 -15.23 -6.79
CA THR A 298 -13.57 -14.88 -8.03
C THR A 298 -12.56 -14.57 -9.13
N PRO A 299 -12.93 -14.67 -10.41
CA PRO A 299 -12.05 -14.24 -11.52
C PRO A 299 -11.47 -12.84 -11.31
N ALA A 300 -12.27 -11.95 -10.73
CA ALA A 300 -11.87 -10.58 -10.38
C ALA A 300 -10.70 -10.48 -9.39
N LEU A 301 -10.57 -11.42 -8.49
CA LEU A 301 -9.48 -11.47 -7.51
C LEU A 301 -8.27 -12.23 -8.04
N ARG A 302 -8.49 -13.18 -8.97
CA ARG A 302 -7.39 -13.95 -9.60
C ARG A 302 -6.49 -13.08 -10.45
N GLY A 303 -7.06 -12.14 -11.22
CA GLY A 303 -6.30 -11.22 -12.07
C GLY A 303 -5.27 -10.40 -11.29
N PRO A 304 -5.66 -9.57 -10.30
CA PRO A 304 -4.70 -8.82 -9.49
C PRO A 304 -3.65 -9.69 -8.79
N ARG A 305 -4.03 -10.91 -8.37
CA ARG A 305 -3.07 -11.85 -7.78
C ARG A 305 -2.05 -12.35 -8.80
N ALA A 306 -2.49 -12.70 -10.01
CA ALA A 306 -1.60 -13.10 -11.10
C ALA A 306 -0.66 -11.95 -11.49
N MET A 307 -1.17 -10.72 -11.58
CA MET A 307 -0.38 -9.51 -11.80
C MET A 307 0.68 -9.33 -10.71
N GLY A 308 0.29 -9.48 -9.43
CA GLY A 308 1.23 -9.41 -8.31
C GLY A 308 2.36 -10.43 -8.44
N MET A 309 2.06 -11.68 -8.79
CA MET A 309 3.06 -12.73 -9.01
C MET A 309 3.96 -12.44 -10.22
N TYR A 310 3.40 -11.97 -11.33
CA TYR A 310 4.14 -11.62 -12.53
C TYR A 310 5.20 -10.53 -12.25
N PHE A 311 4.77 -9.40 -11.68
CA PHE A 311 5.68 -8.29 -11.40
C PHE A 311 6.63 -8.52 -10.22
N SER A 312 6.25 -9.32 -9.20
CA SER A 312 7.16 -9.68 -8.11
C SER A 312 8.19 -10.72 -8.53
N GLY A 313 7.90 -11.53 -9.56
CA GLY A 313 8.71 -12.69 -9.93
C GLY A 313 8.52 -13.89 -8.99
N ALA A 314 7.50 -13.87 -8.11
CA ALA A 314 7.21 -14.97 -7.20
C ALA A 314 6.76 -16.23 -7.96
N LYS A 315 7.31 -17.38 -7.59
CA LYS A 315 7.01 -18.65 -8.22
C LYS A 315 5.90 -19.40 -7.49
N LEU A 316 5.19 -20.25 -8.19
CA LEU A 316 4.14 -21.08 -7.59
C LEU A 316 4.73 -22.06 -6.56
N GLU A 317 5.92 -22.60 -6.85
CA GLU A 317 6.65 -23.51 -5.98
C GLU A 317 6.93 -22.88 -4.61
N ASP A 318 7.32 -21.62 -4.57
CA ASP A 318 7.59 -20.88 -3.33
C ASP A 318 6.31 -20.72 -2.50
N LYS A 319 5.17 -20.47 -3.17
CA LYS A 319 3.85 -20.40 -2.49
C LYS A 319 3.41 -21.79 -1.96
N VAL A 320 3.72 -22.87 -2.65
CA VAL A 320 3.46 -24.24 -2.18
C VAL A 320 4.34 -24.55 -0.97
N GLU A 321 5.63 -24.21 -1.04
CA GLU A 321 6.55 -24.43 0.08
C GLU A 321 6.17 -23.63 1.32
N PHE A 322 5.79 -22.37 1.14
CA PHE A 322 5.28 -21.52 2.22
C PHE A 322 4.07 -22.18 2.93
N ARG A 323 3.11 -22.75 2.17
CA ARG A 323 1.95 -23.43 2.74
C ARG A 323 2.37 -24.69 3.53
N LYS A 324 3.36 -25.44 3.06
CA LYS A 324 3.89 -26.58 3.81
C LYS A 324 4.48 -26.13 5.14
N GLN A 325 5.20 -25.01 5.18
CA GLN A 325 5.74 -24.44 6.41
C GLN A 325 4.61 -24.03 7.38
N VAL A 326 3.52 -23.44 6.89
CA VAL A 326 2.36 -23.10 7.70
C VAL A 326 1.74 -24.37 8.31
N ILE A 327 1.55 -25.43 7.51
CA ILE A 327 0.94 -26.68 7.96
C ILE A 327 1.85 -27.42 8.97
N ALA A 328 3.15 -27.34 8.79
CA ALA A 328 4.14 -28.01 9.66
C ALA A 328 4.51 -27.18 10.91
N CYS A 329 3.97 -25.97 11.07
CA CYS A 329 4.31 -25.05 12.14
C CYS A 329 4.02 -25.65 13.53
N LYS A 330 4.97 -25.51 14.43
CA LYS A 330 4.91 -26.00 15.82
C LYS A 330 4.99 -24.83 16.82
N PRO A 331 4.62 -25.02 18.10
CA PRO A 331 4.77 -23.98 19.12
C PRO A 331 6.20 -23.42 19.21
N GLU A 332 7.22 -24.29 19.05
CA GLU A 332 8.63 -23.88 19.11
C GLU A 332 9.00 -22.92 17.98
N ASP A 333 8.38 -23.05 16.80
CA ASP A 333 8.60 -22.15 15.67
C ASP A 333 8.05 -20.74 15.98
N ILE A 334 6.93 -20.67 16.73
CA ILE A 334 6.36 -19.39 17.20
C ILE A 334 7.26 -18.74 18.26
N VAL A 335 7.77 -19.53 19.21
CA VAL A 335 8.74 -19.06 20.21
C VAL A 335 9.99 -18.48 19.55
N ALA A 336 10.53 -19.14 18.52
CA ALA A 336 11.71 -18.69 17.78
C ALA A 336 11.50 -17.35 17.08
N LEU A 337 10.25 -16.97 16.75
CA LEU A 337 9.96 -15.67 16.16
C LEU A 337 10.19 -14.48 17.11
N ALA A 338 10.38 -14.72 18.41
CA ALA A 338 10.84 -13.68 19.35
C ALA A 338 12.16 -13.06 18.87
N ASP A 339 13.06 -13.87 18.32
CA ASP A 339 14.38 -13.42 17.83
C ASP A 339 14.29 -12.62 16.53
N VAL A 340 13.18 -12.74 15.80
CA VAL A 340 12.85 -11.91 14.63
C VAL A 340 12.24 -10.59 15.08
N VAL A 341 11.27 -10.65 15.99
CA VAL A 341 10.45 -9.49 16.39
C VAL A 341 11.26 -8.53 17.26
N GLU A 342 12.08 -9.03 18.17
CA GLU A 342 12.80 -8.18 19.14
C GLU A 342 13.76 -7.17 18.49
N PRO A 343 14.68 -7.56 17.60
CA PRO A 343 15.60 -6.58 16.98
C PRO A 343 14.84 -5.56 16.13
N VAL A 344 13.80 -5.97 15.40
CA VAL A 344 12.99 -5.06 14.58
C VAL A 344 12.26 -4.02 15.45
N LEU A 345 11.72 -4.40 16.60
CA LEU A 345 11.10 -3.45 17.53
C LEU A 345 12.14 -2.52 18.21
N LYS A 346 13.38 -2.98 18.39
CA LYS A 346 14.49 -2.17 18.92
C LYS A 346 14.96 -1.09 17.95
N ASP A 347 14.79 -1.26 16.65
CA ASP A 347 15.06 -0.21 15.64
C ASP A 347 14.16 1.01 15.85
N ASN A 348 13.03 0.84 16.54
CA ASN A 348 12.17 1.90 17.05
C ASN A 348 11.57 2.82 15.97
N HIS A 349 11.15 2.26 14.83
CA HIS A 349 10.42 2.99 13.80
C HIS A 349 8.94 3.11 14.17
N ILE A 350 8.49 4.33 14.44
CA ILE A 350 7.16 4.63 14.95
C ILE A 350 6.48 5.72 14.11
N CYS A 351 5.18 5.58 13.93
CA CYS A 351 4.32 6.67 13.51
C CYS A 351 3.00 6.59 14.27
N THR A 352 2.53 7.74 14.75
CA THR A 352 1.22 7.84 15.39
C THR A 352 0.43 8.98 14.79
N MET A 353 -0.87 8.77 14.59
CA MET A 353 -1.80 9.82 14.20
C MET A 353 -2.91 9.91 15.25
N GLY A 354 -3.15 11.10 15.81
CA GLY A 354 -4.17 11.23 16.83
C GLY A 354 -4.19 12.55 17.59
N ASN A 355 -4.61 12.47 18.86
CA ASN A 355 -4.81 13.62 19.72
C ASN A 355 -3.51 14.39 19.98
N GLU A 356 -3.55 15.70 19.80
CA GLU A 356 -2.39 16.58 19.97
C GLU A 356 -1.75 16.46 21.36
N GLN A 357 -2.54 16.49 22.42
CA GLN A 357 -2.02 16.43 23.79
C GLN A 357 -1.31 15.10 24.06
N LYS A 358 -1.88 13.97 23.64
CA LYS A 358 -1.24 12.65 23.82
C LYS A 358 0.07 12.51 23.04
N ILE A 359 0.13 13.08 21.83
CA ILE A 359 1.37 13.10 21.03
C ILE A 359 2.44 13.95 21.73
N LYS A 360 2.07 15.12 22.25
CA LYS A 360 2.97 15.98 23.03
C LYS A 360 3.44 15.32 24.34
N ASP A 361 2.52 14.68 25.06
CA ASP A 361 2.81 13.99 26.34
C ASP A 361 3.72 12.77 26.15
N ALA A 362 3.70 12.13 24.97
CA ALA A 362 4.62 11.06 24.61
C ALA A 362 6.09 11.53 24.51
N GLY A 363 6.33 12.83 24.45
CA GLY A 363 7.65 13.46 24.56
C GLY A 363 8.61 13.04 23.44
N LYS A 364 9.73 12.41 23.82
CA LYS A 364 10.82 12.06 22.89
C LYS A 364 10.53 10.86 21.96
N VAL A 365 9.30 10.38 21.88
CA VAL A 365 8.93 9.30 20.96
C VAL A 365 8.98 9.78 19.52
N PHE A 366 8.64 11.04 19.27
CA PHE A 366 8.52 11.62 17.94
C PHE A 366 9.61 12.66 17.66
N ASP A 367 10.26 12.52 16.51
CA ASP A 367 11.23 13.47 15.98
C ASP A 367 10.52 14.61 15.23
N ASN A 368 9.39 14.30 14.58
CA ASN A 368 8.60 15.23 13.79
C ASN A 368 7.16 15.30 14.30
N ILE A 369 6.62 16.51 14.44
CA ILE A 369 5.19 16.73 14.73
C ILE A 369 4.55 17.38 13.50
N ILE A 370 3.58 16.69 12.90
CA ILE A 370 2.91 17.09 11.66
C ILE A 370 1.45 17.35 11.97
N SER A 371 0.96 18.57 11.71
CA SER A 371 -0.46 18.90 11.89
C SER A 371 -1.27 18.55 10.65
N LEU A 372 -2.35 17.79 10.81
CA LEU A 372 -3.32 17.50 9.77
C LEU A 372 -4.30 18.70 9.70
N GLY A 373 -4.27 19.46 8.60
CA GLY A 373 -5.21 20.56 8.37
C GLY A 373 -4.75 21.96 8.77
N TYR A 374 -3.53 22.13 9.30
CA TYR A 374 -2.92 23.45 9.50
C TYR A 374 -1.60 23.52 8.75
N SER A 375 -1.53 24.41 7.76
CA SER A 375 -0.26 24.72 7.07
C SER A 375 0.69 25.42 8.02
N VAL A 376 1.54 24.65 8.71
CA VAL A 376 2.76 25.19 9.29
C VAL A 376 3.85 25.00 8.24
N TYR A 377 4.37 26.10 7.74
CA TYR A 377 5.49 26.14 6.83
C TYR A 377 6.72 25.53 7.52
N ILE A 378 6.97 24.25 7.28
CA ILE A 378 8.31 23.68 7.43
C ILE A 378 8.81 23.48 6.00
N MET A 379 9.69 24.40 5.58
CA MET A 379 10.42 24.27 4.32
C MET A 379 11.36 23.06 4.41
N TYR A 380 10.90 21.91 3.97
CA TYR A 380 11.81 20.90 3.47
C TYR A 380 12.01 21.14 1.98
N SER A 381 13.18 21.70 1.64
CA SER A 381 13.66 21.83 0.26
C SER A 381 14.04 20.46 -0.29
N GLY A 382 13.04 19.62 -0.55
CA GLY A 382 13.17 18.39 -1.29
C GLY A 382 12.29 18.50 -2.53
N ILE A 383 12.90 18.73 -3.68
CA ILE A 383 12.22 18.59 -4.97
C ILE A 383 11.86 17.12 -5.10
N PHE A 384 10.59 16.77 -4.80
CA PHE A 384 10.05 15.46 -5.10
C PHE A 384 9.77 15.38 -6.61
N CYS A 385 10.83 15.22 -7.39
CA CYS A 385 10.72 14.72 -8.74
C CYS A 385 10.78 13.19 -8.61
N VAL A 386 9.64 12.54 -8.35
CA VAL A 386 9.51 11.12 -8.64
C VAL A 386 9.66 11.04 -10.16
N SER A 387 10.75 10.46 -10.63
CA SER A 387 10.90 10.14 -12.05
C SER A 387 9.86 9.07 -12.38
N LEU A 388 8.71 9.47 -12.88
CA LEU A 388 7.66 8.56 -13.36
C LEU A 388 8.00 7.96 -14.74
N ARG A 389 9.25 8.15 -15.21
CA ARG A 389 9.70 7.79 -16.55
C ARG A 389 9.63 6.29 -16.83
N ASP A 390 9.80 5.47 -15.78
CA ASP A 390 9.91 4.01 -15.88
C ASP A 390 8.75 3.26 -15.23
N MET A 391 7.61 3.93 -15.04
CA MET A 391 6.44 3.31 -14.46
C MET A 391 5.60 2.67 -15.56
N PRO A 392 5.56 1.32 -15.69
CA PRO A 392 4.73 0.66 -16.67
C PRO A 392 3.25 0.99 -16.46
N LEU A 393 2.55 1.25 -17.55
CA LEU A 393 1.11 1.30 -17.57
C LEU A 393 0.57 -0.13 -17.60
N VAL A 394 -0.25 -0.48 -16.61
CA VAL A 394 -0.99 -1.75 -16.63
C VAL A 394 -2.46 -1.46 -16.95
N LEU A 395 -2.91 -1.94 -18.09
CA LEU A 395 -4.32 -1.94 -18.45
C LEU A 395 -4.97 -3.21 -17.89
N TYR A 396 -5.78 -3.03 -16.85
CA TYR A 396 -6.55 -4.13 -16.28
C TYR A 396 -7.98 -4.06 -16.76
N CYS A 397 -8.32 -4.96 -17.70
CA CYS A 397 -9.65 -5.05 -18.28
C CYS A 397 -10.37 -6.28 -17.75
N ARG A 398 -11.62 -6.11 -17.33
CA ARG A 398 -12.43 -7.16 -16.76
C ARG A 398 -13.84 -7.15 -17.31
N ARG A 399 -14.40 -8.36 -17.55
CA ARG A 399 -15.82 -8.53 -17.78
C ARG A 399 -16.60 -8.17 -16.51
N ALA A 400 -17.68 -7.41 -16.67
CA ALA A 400 -18.71 -7.27 -15.65
C ALA A 400 -19.61 -8.51 -15.67
N SER A 401 -19.79 -9.14 -14.52
CA SER A 401 -20.73 -10.25 -14.33
C SER A 401 -22.17 -9.76 -14.34
#